data_eb669e244913ee3623cca0083c33a536
#
_entry.id   eb669e244913ee3623cca0083c33a536
#
_cell.length_a   1.000
_cell.length_b   1.000
_cell.length_c   1.000
_cell.angle_alpha   90.00
_cell.angle_beta   90.00
_cell.angle_gamma   90.00
#
_symmetry.space_group_name_H-M   'P 1'
#
loop_
_entity.id
_entity.type
_entity.pdbx_description
1 polymer ?
#
loop_
_entity_poly.entity_id
_entity_poly.type
_entity_poly.pdbx_seq_one_letter_code
_entity_poly.pdbx_strand_id
1 'polypeptide(L)'
;MWNKHPKALPYLFLSEMWERFGYYLMIGIFTLYLKDVEAGFAMTEKEASDLYGTFIALVFLTPFIGGLIADRYLGYKKSIIFGGILMGIGYFMMGIHNITSLYIAMTFVILGNGFFKPNISTLLGNFYTKQEYKDKKDEGYNIFYMGINVGAFICNFFGAALQILLGW
;
A
#
# COMPACT_ATOMS: atom_id res chain seq x y z
N MET A 1 9.37 -11.27 -22.66
CA MET A 1 9.31 -11.18 -21.20
C MET A 1 8.00 -11.79 -20.67
N TRP A 2 6.84 -11.18 -20.84
CA TRP A 2 5.58 -11.61 -20.24
C TRP A 2 5.00 -12.95 -20.69
N ASN A 3 5.22 -13.35 -21.97
CA ASN A 3 4.61 -14.56 -22.59
C ASN A 3 5.03 -15.90 -21.96
N LYS A 4 6.04 -15.89 -21.10
CA LYS A 4 6.56 -17.10 -20.43
C LYS A 4 6.10 -17.20 -18.96
N HIS A 5 5.24 -16.29 -18.53
CA HIS A 5 4.72 -16.19 -17.16
C HIS A 5 3.19 -16.30 -17.13
N PRO A 6 2.60 -16.57 -15.95
CA PRO A 6 1.15 -16.53 -15.78
C PRO A 6 0.56 -15.20 -16.26
N LYS A 7 -0.56 -15.24 -16.96
CA LYS A 7 -1.27 -14.04 -17.46
C LYS A 7 -1.66 -13.05 -16.34
N ALA A 8 -1.66 -13.50 -15.08
CA ALA A 8 -1.94 -12.67 -13.93
C ALA A 8 -0.76 -11.76 -13.53
N LEU A 9 0.48 -12.10 -13.88
CA LEU A 9 1.68 -11.36 -13.44
C LEU A 9 1.64 -9.87 -13.80
N PRO A 10 1.29 -9.43 -15.02
CA PRO A 10 1.21 -8.01 -15.34
C PRO A 10 0.19 -7.25 -14.47
N TYR A 11 -0.94 -7.87 -14.17
CA TYR A 11 -1.97 -7.26 -13.34
C TYR A 11 -1.52 -7.12 -11.88
N LEU A 12 -0.86 -8.15 -11.33
CA LEU A 12 -0.31 -8.10 -9.98
C LEU A 12 0.84 -7.09 -9.88
N PHE A 13 1.71 -7.03 -10.90
CA PHE A 13 2.76 -6.02 -11.02
C PHE A 13 2.19 -4.60 -10.96
N LEU A 14 1.20 -4.29 -11.81
CA LEU A 14 0.58 -2.97 -11.86
C LEU A 14 -0.16 -2.64 -10.56
N SER A 15 -0.88 -3.61 -9.99
CA SER A 15 -1.60 -3.41 -8.73
C SER A 15 -0.65 -3.08 -7.59
N GLU A 16 0.46 -3.82 -7.46
CA GLU A 16 1.49 -3.54 -6.45
C GLU A 16 2.20 -2.21 -6.72
N MET A 17 2.54 -1.92 -7.97
CA MET A 17 3.19 -0.66 -8.36
C MET A 17 2.36 0.56 -7.94
N TRP A 18 1.07 0.58 -8.29
CA TRP A 18 0.18 1.69 -7.95
C TRP A 18 -0.11 1.79 -6.46
N GLU A 19 -0.27 0.64 -5.80
CA GLU A 19 -0.44 0.60 -4.35
C GLU A 19 0.81 1.15 -3.65
N ARG A 20 2.00 0.73 -4.06
CA ARG A 20 3.26 1.26 -3.52
C ARG A 20 3.44 2.75 -3.80
N PHE A 21 3.12 3.21 -5.01
CA PHE A 21 3.12 4.63 -5.32
C PHE A 21 2.25 5.42 -4.33
N GLY A 22 0.99 5.03 -4.14
CA GLY A 22 0.08 5.72 -3.21
C GLY A 22 0.55 5.67 -1.75
N TYR A 23 1.06 4.52 -1.31
CA TYR A 23 1.57 4.35 0.03
C TYR A 23 2.81 5.23 0.30
N TYR A 24 3.79 5.21 -0.59
CA TYR A 24 5.00 6.04 -0.41
C TYR A 24 4.72 7.53 -0.56
N LEU A 25 3.79 7.91 -1.45
CA LEU A 25 3.35 9.29 -1.56
C LEU A 25 2.75 9.77 -0.23
N MET A 26 1.81 9.01 0.32
CA MET A 26 1.17 9.31 1.59
C MET A 26 2.20 9.44 2.72
N ILE A 27 3.06 8.43 2.95
CA ILE A 27 4.04 8.51 4.06
C ILE A 27 5.05 9.66 3.85
N GLY A 28 5.42 9.96 2.62
CA GLY A 28 6.38 11.03 2.32
C GLY A 28 5.90 12.43 2.69
N ILE A 29 4.59 12.67 2.60
CA ILE A 29 3.99 13.97 2.92
C ILE A 29 3.25 13.97 4.27
N PHE A 30 3.00 12.82 4.86
CA PHE A 30 2.10 12.68 6.01
C PHE A 30 2.53 13.50 7.23
N THR A 31 3.80 13.40 7.65
CA THR A 31 4.31 14.17 8.79
C THR A 31 4.36 15.66 8.51
N LEU A 32 4.58 16.06 7.26
CA LEU A 32 4.52 17.47 6.87
C LEU A 32 3.10 17.99 7.00
N TYR A 33 2.12 17.25 6.48
CA TYR A 33 0.70 17.57 6.60
C TYR A 33 0.24 17.66 8.06
N LEU A 34 0.65 16.73 8.92
CA LEU A 34 0.30 16.77 10.35
C LEU A 34 0.79 18.04 11.05
N LYS A 35 1.96 18.56 10.65
CA LYS A 35 2.60 19.74 11.26
C LYS A 35 2.20 21.07 10.61
N ASP A 36 1.67 21.04 9.40
CA ASP A 36 1.27 22.24 8.67
C ASP A 36 0.21 23.03 9.46
N VAL A 37 0.43 24.33 9.63
CA VAL A 37 -0.39 25.21 10.47
C VAL A 37 -1.60 25.74 9.71
N GLU A 38 -1.49 25.89 8.38
CA GLU A 38 -2.54 26.50 7.55
C GLU A 38 -3.52 25.47 7.01
N ALA A 39 -3.01 24.39 6.44
CA ALA A 39 -3.82 23.38 5.77
C ALA A 39 -3.79 21.99 6.46
N GLY A 40 -2.93 21.82 7.46
CA GLY A 40 -2.77 20.60 8.22
C GLY A 40 -3.40 20.66 9.62
N PHE A 41 -2.85 19.91 10.56
CA PHE A 41 -3.39 19.76 11.91
C PHE A 41 -2.62 20.57 12.96
N ALA A 42 -1.61 21.34 12.59
CA ALA A 42 -0.76 22.14 13.48
C ALA A 42 -0.18 21.33 14.67
N MET A 43 0.08 20.04 14.46
CA MET A 43 0.64 19.17 15.49
C MET A 43 2.10 19.54 15.80
N THR A 44 2.47 19.40 17.06
CA THR A 44 3.88 19.52 17.47
C THR A 44 4.71 18.39 16.84
N GLU A 45 6.02 18.59 16.75
CA GLU A 45 6.96 17.58 16.25
C GLU A 45 6.79 16.22 16.94
N LYS A 46 6.59 16.27 18.27
CA LYS A 46 6.41 15.07 19.08
C LYS A 46 5.09 14.36 18.76
N GLU A 47 3.99 15.07 18.72
CA GLU A 47 2.66 14.49 18.41
C GLU A 47 2.63 13.87 17.02
N ALA A 48 3.16 14.57 16.01
CA ALA A 48 3.24 14.06 14.65
C ALA A 48 4.14 12.81 14.54
N SER A 49 5.27 12.79 15.25
CA SER A 49 6.18 11.63 15.27
C SER A 49 5.58 10.44 15.99
N ASP A 50 4.92 10.64 17.12
CA ASP A 50 4.26 9.57 17.89
C ASP A 50 3.11 8.95 17.08
N LEU A 51 2.30 9.79 16.43
CA LEU A 51 1.21 9.34 15.57
C LEU A 51 1.74 8.56 14.35
N TYR A 52 2.75 9.11 13.66
CA TYR A 52 3.39 8.46 12.53
C TYR A 52 4.02 7.12 12.93
N GLY A 53 4.76 7.08 14.03
CA GLY A 53 5.39 5.85 14.53
C GLY A 53 4.37 4.77 14.85
N THR A 54 3.27 5.14 15.51
CA THR A 54 2.16 4.23 15.82
C THR A 54 1.51 3.71 14.55
N PHE A 55 1.25 4.58 13.58
CA PHE A 55 0.70 4.22 12.29
C PHE A 55 1.57 3.18 11.57
N ILE A 56 2.86 3.46 11.44
CA ILE A 56 3.81 2.56 10.79
C ILE A 56 3.90 1.21 11.50
N ALA A 57 3.96 1.21 12.83
CA ALA A 57 3.98 -0.03 13.61
C ALA A 57 2.76 -0.92 13.33
N LEU A 58 1.56 -0.33 13.28
CA LEU A 58 0.32 -1.05 12.98
C LEU A 58 0.26 -1.52 11.53
N VAL A 59 0.75 -0.74 10.56
CA VAL A 59 0.85 -1.15 9.15
C VAL A 59 1.77 -2.38 8.98
N PHE A 60 2.82 -2.52 9.79
CA PHE A 60 3.67 -3.70 9.77
C PHE A 60 3.10 -4.89 10.54
N LEU A 61 2.27 -4.67 11.54
CA LEU A 61 1.66 -5.73 12.34
C LEU A 61 0.44 -6.38 11.66
N THR A 62 -0.42 -5.58 11.04
CA THR A 62 -1.69 -6.06 10.46
C THR A 62 -1.56 -7.07 9.32
N PRO A 63 -0.50 -7.12 8.49
CA PRO A 63 -0.30 -8.16 7.49
C PRO A 63 -0.31 -9.58 8.05
N PHE A 64 0.17 -9.77 9.27
CA PHE A 64 0.12 -11.07 9.95
C PHE A 64 -1.33 -11.54 10.16
N ILE A 65 -2.18 -10.65 10.65
CA ILE A 65 -3.62 -10.94 10.89
C ILE A 65 -4.37 -11.09 9.57
N GLY A 66 -4.14 -10.17 8.62
CA GLY A 66 -4.81 -10.20 7.31
C GLY A 66 -4.46 -11.44 6.47
N GLY A 67 -3.21 -11.92 6.57
CA GLY A 67 -2.79 -13.18 5.96
C GLY A 67 -3.54 -14.38 6.55
N LEU A 68 -3.60 -14.49 7.88
CA LEU A 68 -4.33 -15.57 8.56
C LEU A 68 -5.82 -15.60 8.21
N ILE A 69 -6.46 -14.44 8.12
CA ILE A 69 -7.88 -14.34 7.74
C ILE A 69 -8.08 -14.76 6.28
N ALA A 70 -7.17 -14.35 5.40
CA ALA A 70 -7.23 -14.74 3.99
C ALA A 70 -7.07 -16.25 3.81
N ASP A 71 -6.12 -16.86 4.51
CA ASP A 71 -5.85 -18.30 4.43
C ASP A 71 -7.05 -19.15 4.87
N ARG A 72 -7.77 -18.70 5.90
CA ARG A 72 -8.85 -19.51 6.51
C ARG A 72 -10.24 -19.22 5.96
N TYR A 73 -10.53 -17.96 5.58
CA TYR A 73 -11.92 -17.53 5.35
C TYR A 73 -12.16 -16.86 4.01
N LEU A 74 -11.33 -15.88 3.61
CA LEU A 74 -11.66 -15.01 2.47
C LEU A 74 -11.04 -15.48 1.14
N GLY A 75 -9.86 -16.11 1.21
CA GLY A 75 -9.01 -16.39 0.06
C GLY A 75 -8.28 -15.13 -0.45
N TYR A 76 -7.15 -15.33 -1.10
CA TYR A 76 -6.19 -14.26 -1.45
C TYR A 76 -6.80 -13.19 -2.36
N LYS A 77 -7.51 -13.58 -3.42
CA LYS A 77 -8.07 -12.63 -4.39
C LYS A 77 -9.06 -11.65 -3.75
N LYS A 78 -9.98 -12.17 -2.91
CA LYS A 78 -10.98 -11.33 -2.24
C LYS A 78 -10.31 -10.41 -1.22
N SER A 79 -9.30 -10.90 -0.50
CA SER A 79 -8.54 -10.13 0.48
C SER A 79 -7.78 -8.98 -0.17
N ILE A 80 -7.15 -9.19 -1.34
CA ILE A 80 -6.47 -8.14 -2.10
C ILE A 80 -7.47 -7.05 -2.53
N ILE A 81 -8.62 -7.44 -3.10
CA ILE A 81 -9.64 -6.48 -3.54
C ILE A 81 -10.19 -5.69 -2.35
N PHE A 82 -10.54 -6.38 -1.28
CA PHE A 82 -11.05 -5.75 -0.05
C PHE A 82 -10.02 -4.80 0.57
N GLY A 83 -8.76 -5.22 0.67
CA GLY A 83 -7.66 -4.40 1.15
C GLY A 83 -7.44 -3.15 0.29
N GLY A 84 -7.46 -3.30 -1.03
CA GLY A 84 -7.31 -2.19 -1.96
C GLY A 84 -8.46 -1.17 -1.86
N ILE A 85 -9.70 -1.63 -1.70
CA ILE A 85 -10.86 -0.73 -1.48
C ILE A 85 -10.72 0.03 -0.17
N LEU A 86 -10.35 -0.64 0.93
CA LEU A 86 -10.15 0.02 2.22
C LEU A 86 -9.05 1.09 2.15
N MET A 87 -7.91 0.77 1.52
CA MET A 87 -6.83 1.74 1.35
C MET A 87 -7.29 2.94 0.51
N GLY A 88 -8.01 2.71 -0.59
CA GLY A 88 -8.56 3.78 -1.42
C GLY A 88 -9.47 4.71 -0.64
N ILE A 89 -10.43 4.16 0.11
CA ILE A 89 -11.31 4.94 1.00
C ILE A 89 -10.48 5.72 2.03
N GLY A 90 -9.50 5.06 2.67
CA GLY A 90 -8.62 5.68 3.64
C GLY A 90 -7.87 6.88 3.06
N TYR A 91 -7.27 6.75 1.89
CA TYR A 91 -6.56 7.86 1.25
C TYR A 91 -7.48 9.05 0.91
N PHE A 92 -8.70 8.78 0.41
CA PHE A 92 -9.67 9.86 0.18
C PHE A 92 -10.11 10.56 1.47
N MET A 93 -10.29 9.80 2.55
CA MET A 93 -10.68 10.37 3.85
C MET A 93 -9.57 11.18 4.51
N MET A 94 -8.29 10.90 4.23
CA MET A 94 -7.16 11.71 4.70
C MET A 94 -7.20 13.16 4.20
N GLY A 95 -7.80 13.39 3.02
CA GLY A 95 -8.02 14.75 2.48
C GLY A 95 -9.11 15.55 3.20
N ILE A 96 -9.87 14.94 4.12
CA ILE A 96 -10.88 15.65 4.92
C ILE A 96 -10.20 16.25 6.15
N HIS A 97 -10.15 17.57 6.23
CA HIS A 97 -9.55 18.30 7.36
C HIS A 97 -10.38 18.17 8.63
N ASN A 98 -10.34 16.99 9.25
CA ASN A 98 -11.00 16.67 10.52
C ASN A 98 -10.22 15.56 11.23
N ILE A 99 -9.89 15.76 12.48
CA ILE A 99 -9.06 14.84 13.28
C ILE A 99 -9.70 13.44 13.40
N THR A 100 -11.00 13.36 13.56
CA THR A 100 -11.72 12.09 13.64
C THR A 100 -11.66 11.36 12.30
N SER A 101 -11.83 12.08 11.18
CA SER A 101 -11.68 11.54 9.83
C SER A 101 -10.27 11.00 9.60
N LEU A 102 -9.24 11.70 10.07
CA LEU A 102 -7.86 11.28 9.98
C LEU A 102 -7.63 9.93 10.67
N TYR A 103 -8.09 9.75 11.92
CA TYR A 103 -7.94 8.48 12.64
C TYR A 103 -8.70 7.33 11.97
N ILE A 104 -9.90 7.59 11.46
CA ILE A 104 -10.66 6.59 10.70
C ILE A 104 -9.94 6.24 9.40
N ALA A 105 -9.43 7.23 8.68
CA ALA A 105 -8.67 7.06 7.46
C ALA A 105 -7.41 6.21 7.69
N MET A 106 -6.63 6.52 8.73
CA MET A 106 -5.46 5.73 9.13
C MET A 106 -5.85 4.28 9.42
N THR A 107 -6.96 4.06 10.13
CA THR A 107 -7.47 2.71 10.43
C THR A 107 -7.78 1.95 9.13
N PHE A 108 -8.43 2.59 8.17
CA PHE A 108 -8.72 1.97 6.88
C PHE A 108 -7.45 1.63 6.09
N VAL A 109 -6.45 2.50 6.09
CA VAL A 109 -5.16 2.23 5.43
C VAL A 109 -4.42 1.07 6.14
N ILE A 110 -4.39 1.05 7.47
CA ILE A 110 -3.77 -0.02 8.27
C ILE A 110 -4.41 -1.37 7.96
N LEU A 111 -5.74 -1.46 8.05
CA LEU A 111 -6.47 -2.68 7.76
C LEU A 111 -6.34 -3.09 6.29
N GLY A 112 -6.47 -2.12 5.39
CA GLY A 112 -6.34 -2.35 3.95
C GLY A 112 -4.97 -2.91 3.57
N ASN A 113 -3.89 -2.32 4.07
CA ASN A 113 -2.54 -2.83 3.88
C ASN A 113 -2.37 -4.24 4.45
N GLY A 114 -2.96 -4.50 5.62
CA GLY A 114 -2.96 -5.82 6.25
C GLY A 114 -3.58 -6.90 5.37
N PHE A 115 -4.67 -6.60 4.68
CA PHE A 115 -5.31 -7.54 3.75
C PHE A 115 -4.65 -7.58 2.37
N PHE A 116 -4.05 -6.51 1.91
CA PHE A 116 -3.49 -6.43 0.56
C PHE A 116 -2.09 -7.08 0.48
N LYS A 117 -1.16 -6.56 1.25
CA LYS A 117 0.28 -6.83 1.11
C LYS A 117 0.69 -8.31 1.23
N PRO A 118 0.27 -9.08 2.26
CA PRO A 118 0.66 -10.49 2.35
C PRO A 118 0.02 -11.33 1.26
N ASN A 119 -1.20 -11.00 0.88
CA ASN A 119 -2.03 -11.83 0.02
C ASN A 119 -1.67 -11.70 -1.47
N ILE A 120 -1.20 -10.54 -1.92
CA ILE A 120 -0.78 -10.35 -3.32
C ILE A 120 0.49 -11.16 -3.62
N SER A 121 1.46 -11.17 -2.69
CA SER A 121 2.69 -11.97 -2.82
C SER A 121 2.41 -13.47 -2.76
N THR A 122 1.50 -13.91 -1.87
CA THR A 122 1.09 -15.32 -1.76
C THR A 122 0.32 -15.75 -3.00
N LEU A 123 -0.60 -14.92 -3.50
CA LEU A 123 -1.33 -15.19 -4.75
C LEU A 123 -0.39 -15.36 -5.93
N LEU A 124 0.64 -14.50 -6.04
CA LEU A 124 1.68 -14.63 -7.06
C LEU A 124 2.37 -15.99 -6.96
N GLY A 125 2.81 -16.38 -5.74
CA GLY A 125 3.45 -17.67 -5.52
C GLY A 125 2.59 -18.86 -5.96
N ASN A 126 1.29 -18.79 -5.70
CA ASN A 126 0.34 -19.84 -6.07
C ASN A 126 0.21 -20.04 -7.58
N PHE A 127 0.39 -19.00 -8.41
CA PHE A 127 0.42 -19.17 -9.86
C PHE A 127 1.65 -19.96 -10.33
N TYR A 128 2.76 -19.89 -9.60
CA TYR A 128 4.01 -20.59 -9.91
C TYR A 128 4.09 -22.01 -9.30
N THR A 129 3.05 -22.51 -8.65
CA THR A 129 2.97 -23.94 -8.25
C THR A 129 2.65 -24.85 -9.43
N LYS A 130 2.09 -24.30 -10.53
CA LYS A 130 1.80 -25.07 -11.75
C LYS A 130 3.10 -25.48 -12.44
N GLN A 131 3.15 -26.74 -12.90
CA GLN A 131 4.34 -27.30 -13.54
C GLN A 131 4.86 -26.46 -14.71
N GLU A 132 3.96 -25.82 -15.45
CA GLU A 132 4.29 -24.96 -16.60
C GLU A 132 5.15 -23.75 -16.23
N TYR A 133 5.01 -23.21 -14.99
CA TYR A 133 5.65 -21.96 -14.56
C TYR A 133 6.66 -22.15 -13.43
N LYS A 134 6.76 -23.36 -12.84
CA LYS A 134 7.52 -23.62 -11.64
C LYS A 134 8.97 -23.14 -11.70
N ASP A 135 9.65 -23.40 -12.81
CA ASP A 135 11.06 -23.06 -13.01
C ASP A 135 11.31 -21.56 -13.21
N LYS A 136 10.23 -20.77 -13.32
CA LYS A 136 10.27 -19.32 -13.55
C LYS A 136 9.79 -18.51 -12.35
N LYS A 137 9.67 -19.17 -11.20
CA LYS A 137 9.16 -18.52 -9.99
C LYS A 137 10.01 -17.32 -9.59
N ASP A 138 11.32 -17.49 -9.52
CA ASP A 138 12.25 -16.44 -9.11
C ASP A 138 12.26 -15.25 -10.09
N GLU A 139 12.24 -15.55 -11.40
CA GLU A 139 12.11 -14.51 -12.44
C GLU A 139 10.79 -13.74 -12.29
N GLY A 140 9.69 -14.45 -12.02
CA GLY A 140 8.38 -13.83 -11.78
C GLY A 140 8.34 -12.92 -10.55
N TYR A 141 8.96 -13.34 -9.45
CA TYR A 141 9.09 -12.50 -8.25
C TYR A 141 9.99 -11.29 -8.50
N ASN A 142 11.09 -11.43 -9.24
CA ASN A 142 11.95 -10.29 -9.60
C ASN A 142 11.17 -9.24 -10.41
N ILE A 143 10.36 -9.70 -11.40
CA ILE A 143 9.48 -8.80 -12.14
C ILE A 143 8.47 -8.11 -11.22
N PHE A 144 7.84 -8.85 -10.31
CA PHE A 144 6.89 -8.30 -9.36
C PHE A 144 7.51 -7.25 -8.43
N TYR A 145 8.68 -7.55 -7.85
CA TYR A 145 9.40 -6.60 -6.99
C TYR A 145 9.91 -5.37 -7.75
N MET A 146 10.17 -5.49 -9.05
CA MET A 146 10.46 -4.32 -9.87
C MET A 146 9.28 -3.35 -9.89
N GLY A 147 8.03 -3.83 -9.82
CA GLY A 147 6.85 -2.97 -9.67
C GLY A 147 6.89 -2.10 -8.43
N ILE A 148 7.29 -2.67 -7.28
CA ILE A 148 7.49 -1.91 -6.03
C ILE A 148 8.49 -0.77 -6.22
N ASN A 149 9.64 -1.09 -6.81
CA ASN A 149 10.71 -0.10 -7.03
C ASN A 149 10.28 0.99 -8.03
N VAL A 150 9.56 0.63 -9.08
CA VAL A 150 9.01 1.59 -10.04
C VAL A 150 7.99 2.51 -9.37
N GLY A 151 7.08 1.98 -8.55
CA GLY A 151 6.11 2.77 -7.78
C GLY A 151 6.79 3.76 -6.83
N ALA A 152 7.80 3.31 -6.07
CA ALA A 152 8.60 4.14 -5.18
C ALA A 152 9.38 5.22 -5.95
N PHE A 153 9.97 4.87 -7.10
CA PHE A 153 10.71 5.81 -7.95
C PHE A 153 9.81 6.92 -8.49
N ILE A 154 8.65 6.55 -9.04
CA ILE A 154 7.67 7.53 -9.55
C ILE A 154 7.21 8.45 -8.42
N CYS A 155 6.94 7.92 -7.23
CA CYS A 155 6.56 8.70 -6.06
C CYS A 155 7.63 9.75 -5.70
N ASN A 156 8.88 9.35 -5.61
CA ASN A 156 9.98 10.27 -5.25
C ASN A 156 10.17 11.39 -6.27
N PHE A 157 9.89 11.12 -7.55
CA PHE A 157 10.01 12.13 -8.61
C PHE A 157 8.85 13.12 -8.61
N PHE A 158 7.64 12.62 -8.41
CA PHE A 158 6.41 13.42 -8.58
C PHE A 158 5.80 13.89 -7.27
N GLY A 159 6.13 13.27 -6.12
CA GLY A 159 5.50 13.60 -4.84
C GLY A 159 5.67 15.06 -4.44
N ALA A 160 6.89 15.59 -4.50
CA ALA A 160 7.16 16.99 -4.19
C ALA A 160 6.50 17.95 -5.23
N ALA A 161 6.52 17.58 -6.50
CA ALA A 161 5.89 18.37 -7.55
C ALA A 161 4.37 18.42 -7.39
N LEU A 162 3.73 17.31 -7.05
CA LEU A 162 2.29 17.24 -6.79
C LEU A 162 1.90 18.09 -5.57
N GLN A 163 2.66 18.03 -4.49
CA GLN A 163 2.40 18.86 -3.32
C GLN A 163 2.50 20.36 -3.62
N ILE A 164 3.52 20.79 -4.41
CA ILE A 164 3.71 22.20 -4.80
C ILE A 164 2.59 22.68 -5.72
N LEU A 165 2.12 21.83 -6.64
CA LEU A 165 1.14 22.22 -7.66
C LEU A 165 -0.31 22.13 -7.19
N LEU A 166 -0.63 21.14 -6.36
CA LEU A 166 -2.00 20.83 -5.95
C LEU A 166 -2.30 21.21 -4.49
N GLY A 167 -1.27 21.48 -3.70
CA GLY A 167 -1.40 21.65 -2.25
C GLY A 167 -1.57 20.29 -1.52
N TRP A 168 -2.12 20.38 -0.33
CA TRP A 168 -2.43 19.18 0.49
C TRP A 168 -3.70 18.47 0.03
#